data_c7fe6aedd03b03778469777312539fba
#
_entry.id   c7fe6aedd03b03778469777312539fba
#
_cell.length_a   1.000
_cell.length_b   1.000
_cell.length_c   1.000
_cell.angle_alpha   90.00
_cell.angle_beta   90.00
_cell.angle_gamma   90.00
#
_symmetry.space_group_name_H-M   'P 1'
#
loop_
_entity.id
_entity.type
_entity.pdbx_description
1 polymer ?
#
loop_
_entity_poly.entity_id
_entity_poly.type
_entity_poly.pdbx_seq_one_letter_code
_entity_poly.pdbx_strand_id
1 'polypeptide(L)'
;MKNKMYIVYILFFVVIGGLLGYLLIDLDVFSGKNENDNPPVANTTTDKTDNSQIGNIDVTPTTPTTPSKLTIMDENSKTRPYAIMINNYPAAMKVQAGLNDAYAVYEFPIEGGMSRSIAFFKDKTTTKIGTCRSARQYHPYYAYEHDAIYVHWGSNHPGSDAISDLKITHIDANSTGAGKNKPFYRENPAKLATEHTGYTGIDRLLTYSKSKNHRLTTDTKPPFKYSYEDVDLSSASGAIKANTITLKYSGSYSLVYEYNSSTKRYERKYNKKVHKDYFTGKVFDTKNIIIEYVKVGTVAEYKDAAGTNYLDITVAGSGKGYYITNGYAREITWTKETKKSQTVYKYLDGSEVKINDGNVYVNFFNKSKTVSIK
;
A
#
# COMPACT_ATOMS: atom_id res chain seq x y z
N MET A 1 -43.28 17.66 35.26
CA MET A 1 -43.16 18.71 34.22
C MET A 1 -41.94 18.52 33.28
N LYS A 2 -40.82 17.98 33.71
CA LYS A 2 -39.61 17.80 32.84
C LYS A 2 -39.81 16.80 31.67
N ASN A 3 -40.56 15.72 31.85
CA ASN A 3 -40.76 14.71 30.80
C ASN A 3 -41.65 15.16 29.63
N LYS A 4 -42.57 16.10 29.84
CA LYS A 4 -43.42 16.61 28.75
C LYS A 4 -42.66 17.54 27.79
N MET A 5 -41.62 18.19 28.25
CA MET A 5 -40.81 19.11 27.45
C MET A 5 -39.91 18.35 26.46
N TYR A 6 -39.39 17.18 26.82
CA TYR A 6 -38.61 16.33 25.93
C TYR A 6 -39.43 15.77 24.77
N ILE A 7 -40.69 15.42 24.99
CA ILE A 7 -41.58 14.90 23.93
C ILE A 7 -41.87 15.99 22.88
N VAL A 8 -42.02 17.24 23.31
CA VAL A 8 -42.25 18.37 22.41
C VAL A 8 -41.03 18.67 21.54
N TYR A 9 -39.80 18.56 22.09
CA TYR A 9 -38.58 18.75 21.32
C TYR A 9 -38.37 17.62 20.29
N ILE A 10 -38.66 16.35 20.62
CA ILE A 10 -38.54 15.22 19.71
C ILE A 10 -39.54 15.37 18.55
N LEU A 11 -40.78 15.76 18.81
CA LEU A 11 -41.78 16.00 17.75
C LEU A 11 -41.39 17.19 16.84
N PHE A 12 -40.78 18.24 17.40
CA PHE A 12 -40.32 19.38 16.60
C PHE A 12 -39.17 19.04 15.65
N PHE A 13 -38.23 18.21 16.07
CA PHE A 13 -37.15 17.74 15.21
C PHE A 13 -37.60 16.76 14.12
N VAL A 14 -38.60 15.93 14.39
CA VAL A 14 -39.17 15.01 13.39
C VAL A 14 -39.90 15.77 12.29
N VAL A 15 -40.65 16.84 12.64
CA VAL A 15 -41.38 17.68 11.67
C VAL A 15 -40.42 18.51 10.81
N ILE A 16 -39.33 19.06 11.36
CA ILE A 16 -38.33 19.82 10.60
C ILE A 16 -37.50 18.87 9.69
N GLY A 17 -37.15 17.69 10.16
CA GLY A 17 -36.45 16.67 9.35
C GLY A 17 -37.30 16.18 8.19
N GLY A 18 -38.61 16.01 8.38
CA GLY A 18 -39.54 15.60 7.33
C GLY A 18 -39.73 16.68 6.24
N LEU A 19 -39.81 17.95 6.65
CA LEU A 19 -39.94 19.09 5.72
C LEU A 19 -38.67 19.34 4.89
N LEU A 20 -37.48 19.18 5.47
CA LEU A 20 -36.23 19.26 4.76
C LEU A 20 -36.06 18.10 3.76
N GLY A 21 -36.49 16.88 4.10
CA GLY A 21 -36.49 15.74 3.22
C GLY A 21 -37.42 15.91 2.02
N TYR A 22 -38.58 16.52 2.24
CA TYR A 22 -39.58 16.80 1.18
C TYR A 22 -39.08 17.89 0.21
N LEU A 23 -38.38 18.91 0.69
CA LEU A 23 -37.79 19.99 -0.13
C LEU A 23 -36.61 19.53 -1.00
N LEU A 24 -35.89 18.47 -0.59
CA LEU A 24 -34.80 17.92 -1.38
C LEU A 24 -35.26 16.97 -2.48
N ILE A 25 -36.46 16.40 -2.38
CA ILE A 25 -37.03 15.52 -3.40
C ILE A 25 -37.62 16.33 -4.58
N ASP A 26 -38.07 17.57 -4.36
CA ASP A 26 -38.64 18.43 -5.41
C ASP A 26 -37.58 19.19 -6.26
N LEU A 27 -36.29 19.08 -5.96
CA LEU A 27 -35.22 19.75 -6.72
C LEU A 27 -34.58 18.89 -7.83
N ASP A 28 -34.97 17.62 -7.96
CA ASP A 28 -34.39 16.71 -8.98
C ASP A 28 -35.23 16.63 -10.28
N VAL A 29 -36.19 17.53 -10.51
CA VAL A 29 -37.09 17.50 -11.67
C VAL A 29 -36.72 18.46 -12.81
N PHE A 30 -35.52 19.07 -12.78
CA PHE A 30 -35.06 19.87 -13.93
C PHE A 30 -33.65 19.48 -14.39
N SER A 31 -33.57 18.42 -15.18
CA SER A 31 -32.54 18.25 -16.19
C SER A 31 -33.17 17.66 -17.47
N GLY A 32 -33.50 18.55 -18.36
CA GLY A 32 -34.07 18.23 -19.66
C GLY A 32 -33.02 17.89 -20.70
N LYS A 33 -33.33 16.86 -21.41
CA LYS A 33 -33.25 16.58 -22.83
C LYS A 33 -32.07 17.06 -23.66
N ASN A 34 -31.44 16.04 -24.20
CA ASN A 34 -30.61 16.04 -25.41
C ASN A 34 -31.39 16.40 -26.65
N GLU A 35 -30.79 17.16 -27.52
CA GLU A 35 -31.07 17.12 -28.98
C GLU A 35 -29.76 16.81 -29.71
N ASN A 36 -29.92 15.82 -30.63
CA ASN A 36 -28.94 15.45 -31.64
C ASN A 36 -28.79 16.56 -32.67
N ASP A 37 -27.53 16.91 -32.97
CA ASP A 37 -27.25 17.54 -34.28
C ASP A 37 -26.02 16.87 -34.89
N ASN A 38 -26.33 16.10 -35.98
CA ASN A 38 -25.36 15.68 -36.97
C ASN A 38 -25.27 16.74 -38.05
N PRO A 39 -24.10 17.19 -38.47
CA PRO A 39 -23.95 17.98 -39.69
C PRO A 39 -23.82 17.07 -40.92
N PRO A 40 -24.14 17.58 -42.13
CA PRO A 40 -24.54 16.79 -43.29
C PRO A 40 -23.38 16.28 -44.14
N VAL A 41 -23.62 15.14 -44.76
CA VAL A 41 -22.82 14.50 -45.81
C VAL A 41 -22.86 15.35 -47.09
N ALA A 42 -21.70 15.70 -47.61
CA ALA A 42 -21.56 16.21 -48.96
C ALA A 42 -21.03 15.10 -49.88
N ASN A 43 -21.89 14.68 -50.82
CA ASN A 43 -21.55 13.90 -52.01
C ASN A 43 -20.86 14.78 -53.05
N THR A 44 -19.74 14.33 -53.60
CA THR A 44 -19.38 14.65 -54.97
C THR A 44 -18.54 13.54 -55.62
N THR A 45 -19.21 12.89 -56.53
CA THR A 45 -18.89 12.40 -57.89
C THR A 45 -17.45 11.98 -58.23
N THR A 46 -17.45 10.73 -58.68
CA THR A 46 -16.58 10.02 -59.61
C THR A 46 -15.73 10.85 -60.57
N ASP A 47 -14.44 10.46 -60.68
CA ASP A 47 -13.85 10.23 -62.00
C ASP A 47 -12.82 9.09 -61.99
N LYS A 48 -12.86 8.26 -63.05
CA LYS A 48 -11.99 7.13 -63.32
C LYS A 48 -10.74 7.61 -64.00
N THR A 49 -9.60 7.04 -63.62
CA THR A 49 -8.58 6.49 -64.59
C THR A 49 -7.40 5.90 -63.80
N ASP A 50 -7.28 4.63 -63.93
CA ASP A 50 -6.25 3.82 -64.59
C ASP A 50 -4.85 3.70 -63.92
N ASN A 51 -4.60 2.43 -63.63
CA ASN A 51 -3.40 1.64 -63.86
C ASN A 51 -2.20 1.72 -62.89
N SER A 52 -2.05 0.53 -62.24
CA SER A 52 -0.77 -0.20 -62.01
C SER A 52 0.38 0.54 -61.34
N GLN A 53 0.53 0.24 -60.05
CA GLN A 53 1.78 -0.28 -59.52
C GLN A 53 1.51 -0.98 -58.18
N ILE A 54 1.75 -2.32 -58.19
CA ILE A 54 1.86 -3.11 -56.94
C ILE A 54 3.18 -2.69 -56.29
N GLY A 55 3.12 -1.69 -55.42
CA GLY A 55 4.19 -1.40 -54.50
C GLY A 55 4.14 -2.38 -53.33
N ASN A 56 5.18 -3.17 -53.16
CA ASN A 56 5.40 -3.96 -51.95
C ASN A 56 5.18 -3.08 -50.71
N ILE A 57 4.10 -3.35 -49.98
CA ILE A 57 3.97 -2.84 -48.64
C ILE A 57 4.97 -3.66 -47.79
N ASP A 58 6.14 -3.06 -47.57
CA ASP A 58 7.10 -3.54 -46.59
C ASP A 58 6.45 -3.37 -45.20
N VAL A 59 5.76 -4.43 -44.75
CA VAL A 59 5.24 -4.51 -43.40
C VAL A 59 6.43 -4.78 -42.49
N THR A 60 7.19 -3.73 -42.21
CA THR A 60 8.19 -3.80 -41.14
C THR A 60 7.45 -4.18 -39.86
N PRO A 61 7.77 -5.30 -39.21
CA PRO A 61 7.15 -5.65 -37.93
C PRO A 61 7.46 -4.50 -36.95
N THR A 62 6.42 -3.77 -36.55
CA THR A 62 6.57 -2.81 -35.46
C THR A 62 6.95 -3.59 -34.21
N THR A 63 8.24 -3.57 -33.88
CA THR A 63 8.74 -4.07 -32.58
C THR A 63 7.90 -3.41 -31.49
N PRO A 64 7.29 -4.17 -30.57
CA PRO A 64 6.57 -3.57 -29.46
C PRO A 64 7.52 -2.61 -28.73
N THR A 65 7.19 -1.32 -28.75
CA THR A 65 8.01 -0.32 -28.02
C THR A 65 7.83 -0.59 -26.53
N THR A 66 8.90 -1.01 -25.87
CA THR A 66 8.97 -1.13 -24.41
C THR A 66 8.52 0.20 -23.80
N PRO A 67 7.61 0.22 -22.81
CA PRO A 67 7.20 1.44 -22.14
C PRO A 67 8.42 2.19 -21.61
N SER A 68 8.57 3.45 -21.94
CA SER A 68 9.69 4.28 -21.47
C SER A 68 9.48 4.85 -20.07
N LYS A 69 8.33 4.56 -19.44
CA LYS A 69 7.95 5.12 -18.13
C LYS A 69 7.18 4.10 -17.30
N LEU A 70 7.53 4.00 -16.02
CA LEU A 70 6.78 3.20 -15.05
C LEU A 70 5.41 3.83 -14.73
N THR A 71 4.41 2.99 -14.47
CA THR A 71 3.07 3.43 -14.07
C THR A 71 2.94 3.57 -12.55
N ILE A 72 3.71 2.80 -11.79
CA ILE A 72 3.64 2.80 -10.32
C ILE A 72 4.16 4.12 -9.72
N MET A 73 5.19 4.71 -10.32
CA MET A 73 5.80 5.97 -9.89
C MET A 73 6.54 6.65 -11.03
N ASP A 74 6.78 7.94 -10.90
CA ASP A 74 7.70 8.66 -11.77
C ASP A 74 9.14 8.49 -11.22
N GLU A 75 9.99 7.80 -11.97
CA GLU A 75 11.38 7.57 -11.58
C GLU A 75 12.24 8.84 -11.54
N ASN A 76 11.82 9.88 -12.28
CA ASN A 76 12.49 11.18 -12.30
C ASN A 76 11.97 12.12 -11.20
N SER A 77 10.88 11.75 -10.54
CA SER A 77 10.36 12.52 -9.42
C SER A 77 11.36 12.55 -8.27
N LYS A 78 11.63 13.73 -7.76
CA LYS A 78 12.41 13.96 -6.54
C LYS A 78 11.54 14.07 -5.29
N THR A 79 10.25 13.79 -5.38
CA THR A 79 9.36 13.77 -4.20
C THR A 79 9.89 12.80 -3.17
N ARG A 80 10.06 13.25 -1.95
CA ARG A 80 10.43 12.40 -0.81
C ARG A 80 9.22 11.59 -0.36
N PRO A 81 9.32 10.25 -0.24
CA PRO A 81 8.19 9.42 0.13
C PRO A 81 7.78 9.60 1.60
N TYR A 82 6.53 9.26 1.91
CA TYR A 82 6.06 9.02 3.26
C TYR A 82 6.01 7.52 3.54
N ALA A 83 6.55 7.10 4.69
CA ALA A 83 6.50 5.72 5.20
C ALA A 83 5.57 5.66 6.40
N ILE A 84 4.37 5.11 6.22
CA ILE A 84 3.26 5.20 7.18
C ILE A 84 3.04 3.86 7.88
N MET A 85 3.10 3.84 9.21
CA MET A 85 2.82 2.65 10.02
C MET A 85 1.35 2.28 9.98
N ILE A 86 1.05 1.05 9.57
CA ILE A 86 -0.31 0.52 9.40
C ILE A 86 -0.59 -0.59 10.42
N ASN A 87 -1.75 -0.51 11.01
CA ASN A 87 -2.25 -1.44 12.03
C ASN A 87 -2.91 -2.67 11.39
N ASN A 88 -2.31 -3.84 11.58
CA ASN A 88 -2.86 -5.12 11.10
C ASN A 88 -3.52 -5.95 12.21
N TYR A 89 -3.91 -5.31 13.32
CA TYR A 89 -4.74 -6.00 14.32
C TYR A 89 -6.05 -6.48 13.67
N PRO A 90 -6.55 -7.69 13.97
CA PRO A 90 -7.71 -8.28 13.29
C PRO A 90 -8.94 -7.37 13.19
N ALA A 91 -9.25 -6.63 14.26
CA ALA A 91 -10.37 -5.69 14.25
C ALA A 91 -10.11 -4.49 13.33
N ALA A 92 -8.87 -3.97 13.29
CA ALA A 92 -8.48 -2.84 12.47
C ALA A 92 -8.49 -3.13 10.97
N MET A 93 -8.26 -4.39 10.56
CA MET A 93 -8.28 -4.76 9.15
C MET A 93 -9.60 -4.48 8.44
N LYS A 94 -10.72 -4.43 9.19
CA LYS A 94 -12.04 -4.11 8.63
C LYS A 94 -12.19 -2.66 8.20
N VAL A 95 -11.30 -1.79 8.67
CA VAL A 95 -11.35 -0.34 8.49
C VAL A 95 -10.04 0.22 7.93
N GLN A 96 -9.16 -0.64 7.41
CA GLN A 96 -7.97 -0.18 6.70
C GLN A 96 -8.33 0.52 5.41
N ALA A 97 -7.53 1.54 5.04
CA ALA A 97 -7.71 2.32 3.83
C ALA A 97 -6.38 2.77 3.22
N GLY A 98 -6.37 2.97 1.91
CA GLY A 98 -5.32 3.65 1.17
C GLY A 98 -4.15 2.78 0.69
N LEU A 99 -4.08 1.48 1.04
CA LEU A 99 -2.88 0.67 0.77
C LEU A 99 -2.64 0.38 -0.73
N ASN A 100 -3.68 0.43 -1.59
CA ASN A 100 -3.52 0.20 -3.03
C ASN A 100 -2.74 1.32 -3.73
N ASP A 101 -2.64 2.51 -3.12
CA ASP A 101 -1.87 3.64 -3.65
C ASP A 101 -0.39 3.60 -3.22
N ALA A 102 -0.03 2.75 -2.27
CA ALA A 102 1.34 2.56 -1.84
C ALA A 102 2.15 1.84 -2.93
N TYR A 103 3.36 2.36 -3.26
CA TYR A 103 4.24 1.64 -4.18
C TYR A 103 4.91 0.43 -3.53
N ALA A 104 5.04 0.44 -2.21
CA ALA A 104 5.53 -0.70 -1.43
C ALA A 104 4.79 -0.81 -0.11
N VAL A 105 4.54 -2.04 0.35
CA VAL A 105 4.02 -2.36 1.68
C VAL A 105 4.92 -3.42 2.29
N TYR A 106 5.58 -3.06 3.38
CA TYR A 106 6.46 -3.96 4.15
C TYR A 106 5.71 -4.52 5.32
N GLU A 107 5.60 -5.83 5.42
CA GLU A 107 4.84 -6.52 6.46
C GLU A 107 5.74 -7.32 7.39
N PHE A 108 5.72 -6.97 8.67
CA PHE A 108 6.61 -7.51 9.70
C PHE A 108 5.83 -8.32 10.73
N PRO A 109 6.36 -9.41 11.26
CA PRO A 109 5.82 -10.04 12.46
C PRO A 109 5.93 -9.08 13.65
N ILE A 110 4.91 -9.09 14.51
CA ILE A 110 4.88 -8.40 15.78
C ILE A 110 4.43 -9.35 16.90
N GLU A 111 4.42 -8.83 18.12
CA GLU A 111 3.94 -9.52 19.32
C GLU A 111 2.54 -10.10 19.11
N GLY A 112 2.21 -11.16 19.82
CA GLY A 112 0.92 -11.84 19.73
C GLY A 112 0.72 -12.66 18.45
N GLY A 113 1.80 -12.93 17.67
CA GLY A 113 1.73 -13.73 16.45
C GLY A 113 0.92 -13.08 15.34
N MET A 114 0.92 -11.77 15.29
CA MET A 114 0.27 -10.93 14.27
C MET A 114 1.33 -10.27 13.38
N SER A 115 0.88 -9.36 12.51
CA SER A 115 1.78 -8.52 11.71
C SER A 115 1.47 -7.03 11.88
N ARG A 116 2.40 -6.20 11.39
CA ARG A 116 2.26 -4.75 11.24
C ARG A 116 2.96 -4.32 9.97
N SER A 117 2.41 -3.32 9.28
CA SER A 117 2.99 -2.89 8.02
C SER A 117 3.53 -1.46 8.08
N ILE A 118 4.46 -1.18 7.16
CA ILE A 118 4.81 0.16 6.69
C ILE A 118 4.34 0.25 5.25
N ALA A 119 3.54 1.27 4.94
CA ALA A 119 3.13 1.56 3.57
C ALA A 119 3.85 2.81 3.06
N PHE A 120 4.44 2.73 1.86
CA PHE A 120 5.27 3.77 1.26
C PHE A 120 4.51 4.47 0.13
N PHE A 121 4.39 5.78 0.24
CA PHE A 121 3.67 6.62 -0.73
C PHE A 121 4.61 7.64 -1.35
N LYS A 122 4.65 7.70 -2.67
CA LYS A 122 5.38 8.68 -3.46
C LYS A 122 4.49 9.13 -4.62
N ASP A 123 4.44 10.44 -4.86
CA ASP A 123 3.67 11.04 -5.97
C ASP A 123 2.18 10.66 -5.95
N LYS A 124 1.58 10.56 -4.76
CA LYS A 124 0.17 10.24 -4.55
C LYS A 124 -0.54 11.35 -3.76
N THR A 125 -1.85 11.41 -3.91
CA THR A 125 -2.73 12.38 -3.24
C THR A 125 -3.75 11.70 -2.34
N THR A 126 -3.48 10.48 -1.90
CA THR A 126 -4.37 9.65 -1.07
C THR A 126 -4.76 10.38 0.21
N THR A 127 -6.04 10.66 0.39
CA THR A 127 -6.56 11.49 1.49
C THR A 127 -6.94 10.69 2.73
N LYS A 128 -7.12 9.36 2.60
CA LYS A 128 -7.42 8.47 3.74
C LYS A 128 -6.47 7.28 3.75
N ILE A 129 -5.59 7.24 4.74
CA ILE A 129 -4.62 6.17 4.96
C ILE A 129 -4.69 5.73 6.42
N GLY A 130 -4.80 4.46 6.66
CA GLY A 130 -4.81 3.92 8.02
C GLY A 130 -5.42 2.51 8.11
N THR A 131 -5.65 2.06 9.33
CA THR A 131 -5.45 2.81 10.58
C THR A 131 -3.95 2.86 10.96
N CYS A 132 -3.51 4.01 11.41
CA CYS A 132 -2.10 4.20 11.81
C CYS A 132 -1.79 3.52 13.15
N ARG A 133 -0.54 3.09 13.33
CA ARG A 133 -0.10 2.39 14.55
C ARG A 133 1.35 2.70 14.94
N SER A 134 1.76 2.15 16.10
CA SER A 134 3.04 2.43 16.72
C SER A 134 4.22 1.75 15.99
N ALA A 135 5.37 2.41 16.04
CA ALA A 135 6.65 1.90 15.61
C ALA A 135 7.17 0.76 16.53
N ARG A 136 8.05 -0.07 15.96
CA ARG A 136 8.96 -0.98 16.67
C ARG A 136 10.38 -0.68 16.20
N GLN A 137 11.38 -1.14 16.92
CA GLN A 137 12.79 -0.79 16.70
C GLN A 137 13.34 -1.10 15.31
N TYR A 138 12.79 -2.06 14.62
CA TYR A 138 13.24 -2.44 13.26
C TYR A 138 12.58 -1.61 12.15
N HIS A 139 11.40 -1.06 12.35
CA HIS A 139 10.65 -0.32 11.32
C HIS A 139 11.37 0.94 10.80
N PRO A 140 11.98 1.79 11.66
CA PRO A 140 12.62 3.02 11.20
C PRO A 140 13.77 2.79 10.21
N TYR A 141 14.48 1.66 10.29
CA TYR A 141 15.58 1.34 9.38
C TYR A 141 15.08 1.09 7.94
N TYR A 142 13.86 0.56 7.79
CA TYR A 142 13.25 0.37 6.48
C TYR A 142 12.64 1.66 5.93
N ALA A 143 12.14 2.55 6.77
CA ALA A 143 11.78 3.91 6.34
C ALA A 143 13.02 4.70 5.91
N TYR A 144 14.16 4.51 6.61
CA TYR A 144 15.44 5.15 6.31
C TYR A 144 16.01 4.72 4.96
N GLU A 145 15.93 3.44 4.58
CA GLU A 145 16.46 2.97 3.29
C GLU A 145 15.75 3.58 2.06
N HIS A 146 14.53 4.05 2.24
CA HIS A 146 13.77 4.80 1.23
C HIS A 146 13.96 6.32 1.35
N ASP A 147 14.78 6.81 2.30
CA ASP A 147 14.87 8.22 2.68
C ASP A 147 13.49 8.85 2.93
N ALA A 148 12.56 8.09 3.49
CA ALA A 148 11.19 8.51 3.68
C ALA A 148 11.00 9.41 4.92
N ILE A 149 9.96 10.24 4.92
CA ILE A 149 9.43 10.86 6.15
C ILE A 149 8.63 9.77 6.86
N TYR A 150 9.07 9.39 8.06
CA TYR A 150 8.48 8.29 8.81
C TYR A 150 7.27 8.74 9.61
N VAL A 151 6.13 8.08 9.44
CA VAL A 151 4.83 8.48 10.02
C VAL A 151 4.28 7.35 10.89
N HIS A 152 4.03 7.64 12.17
CA HIS A 152 3.60 6.63 13.12
C HIS A 152 2.70 7.20 14.22
N TRP A 153 2.01 6.34 14.94
CA TRP A 153 1.21 6.74 16.11
C TRP A 153 1.82 6.13 17.37
N GLY A 154 2.79 6.82 17.96
CA GLY A 154 3.58 6.34 19.07
C GLY A 154 4.63 5.29 18.66
N SER A 155 5.37 4.83 19.65
CA SER A 155 6.40 3.79 19.54
C SER A 155 6.55 3.05 20.87
N ASN A 156 7.19 1.88 20.84
CA ASN A 156 7.79 1.32 22.04
C ASN A 156 9.14 2.03 22.33
N HIS A 157 9.69 1.85 23.50
CA HIS A 157 10.95 2.49 23.90
C HIS A 157 12.10 2.21 22.91
N PRO A 158 12.43 0.94 22.56
CA PRO A 158 13.48 0.67 21.56
C PRO A 158 13.20 1.25 20.18
N GLY A 159 11.92 1.46 19.83
CA GLY A 159 11.51 2.13 18.59
C GLY A 159 11.80 3.62 18.61
N SER A 160 11.62 4.27 19.76
CA SER A 160 11.99 5.68 19.95
C SER A 160 13.51 5.86 19.86
N ASP A 161 14.28 4.95 20.45
CA ASP A 161 15.75 4.95 20.39
C ASP A 161 16.23 4.83 18.93
N ALA A 162 15.68 3.87 18.18
CA ALA A 162 16.03 3.69 16.76
C ALA A 162 15.71 4.93 15.90
N ILE A 163 14.58 5.61 16.16
CA ILE A 163 14.21 6.87 15.48
C ILE A 163 15.26 7.96 15.80
N SER A 164 15.64 8.09 17.07
CA SER A 164 16.61 9.06 17.54
C SER A 164 18.00 8.81 16.95
N ASP A 165 18.49 7.56 17.00
CA ASP A 165 19.82 7.16 16.50
C ASP A 165 19.96 7.38 14.99
N LEU A 166 18.89 7.14 14.24
CA LEU A 166 18.85 7.39 12.80
C LEU A 166 18.76 8.87 12.46
N LYS A 167 18.32 9.72 13.39
CA LYS A 167 17.94 11.11 13.13
C LYS A 167 16.99 11.24 11.95
N ILE A 168 16.10 10.26 11.80
CA ILE A 168 15.15 10.24 10.69
C ILE A 168 14.08 11.30 10.90
N THR A 169 13.72 12.02 9.81
CA THR A 169 12.55 12.91 9.86
C THR A 169 11.30 12.09 10.10
N HIS A 170 10.55 12.37 11.17
CA HIS A 170 9.35 11.62 11.49
C HIS A 170 8.19 12.52 11.94
N ILE A 171 6.99 11.98 11.88
CA ILE A 171 5.75 12.61 12.33
C ILE A 171 5.03 11.61 13.25
N ASP A 172 5.00 11.93 14.55
CA ASP A 172 4.35 11.10 15.56
C ASP A 172 3.01 11.73 15.99
N ALA A 173 1.94 10.95 15.91
CA ALA A 173 0.61 11.39 16.32
C ALA A 173 0.51 11.70 17.82
N ASN A 174 1.33 11.07 18.67
CA ASN A 174 1.34 11.35 20.11
C ASN A 174 1.87 12.76 20.40
N SER A 175 2.83 13.26 19.61
CA SER A 175 3.38 14.61 19.77
C SER A 175 2.63 15.67 18.98
N THR A 176 2.09 15.33 17.79
CA THR A 176 1.38 16.29 16.94
C THR A 176 -0.10 16.42 17.26
N GLY A 177 -0.68 15.40 17.91
CA GLY A 177 -2.11 15.28 18.16
C GLY A 177 -2.92 14.88 16.90
N ALA A 178 -4.23 14.68 17.13
CA ALA A 178 -5.19 14.34 16.08
C ALA A 178 -6.35 15.33 16.08
N GLY A 179 -6.85 15.72 14.90
CA GLY A 179 -7.97 16.65 14.76
C GLY A 179 -8.11 17.25 13.35
N LYS A 180 -9.01 18.22 13.19
CA LYS A 180 -9.37 18.83 11.91
C LYS A 180 -8.14 19.38 11.15
N ASN A 181 -7.27 20.12 11.84
CA ASN A 181 -6.11 20.78 11.25
C ASN A 181 -4.79 20.14 11.70
N LYS A 182 -4.81 18.84 12.03
CA LYS A 182 -3.65 18.06 12.46
C LYS A 182 -3.26 17.05 11.37
N PRO A 183 -2.04 16.56 11.35
CA PRO A 183 -1.62 15.53 10.39
C PRO A 183 -2.40 14.23 10.57
N PHE A 184 -2.95 13.98 11.74
CA PHE A 184 -3.78 12.81 12.03
C PHE A 184 -5.20 13.21 12.43
N TYR A 185 -6.11 12.25 12.27
CA TYR A 185 -7.49 12.35 12.76
C TYR A 185 -8.00 10.98 13.20
N ARG A 186 -9.14 10.97 13.92
CA ARG A 186 -9.79 9.73 14.32
C ARG A 186 -11.15 9.61 13.65
N GLU A 187 -11.43 8.38 13.21
CA GLU A 187 -12.72 7.99 12.66
C GLU A 187 -13.03 6.57 13.13
N ASN A 188 -14.23 6.31 13.60
CA ASN A 188 -14.60 5.02 14.20
C ASN A 188 -15.90 4.45 13.62
N PRO A 189 -15.90 4.06 12.33
CA PRO A 189 -17.08 3.55 11.65
C PRO A 189 -17.56 2.19 12.19
N ALA A 190 -16.66 1.42 12.76
CA ALA A 190 -16.94 0.06 13.23
C ALA A 190 -17.00 -0.06 14.76
N LYS A 191 -17.07 1.07 15.49
CA LYS A 191 -17.11 1.12 16.97
C LYS A 191 -15.97 0.33 17.63
N LEU A 192 -14.76 0.48 17.10
CA LEU A 192 -13.55 -0.19 17.58
C LEU A 192 -12.96 0.54 18.79
N ALA A 193 -12.05 -0.12 19.49
CA ALA A 193 -11.19 0.52 20.49
C ALA A 193 -10.37 1.66 19.87
N THR A 194 -10.12 2.71 20.65
CA THR A 194 -9.54 3.97 20.20
C THR A 194 -8.22 3.80 19.42
N GLU A 195 -7.38 2.84 19.82
CA GLU A 195 -6.11 2.54 19.15
C GLU A 195 -6.26 1.99 17.71
N HIS A 196 -7.47 1.68 17.27
CA HIS A 196 -7.77 1.19 15.92
C HIS A 196 -8.48 2.23 15.04
N THR A 197 -8.49 3.49 15.43
CA THR A 197 -9.31 4.56 14.81
C THR A 197 -8.51 5.71 14.23
N GLY A 198 -7.17 5.60 14.20
CA GLY A 198 -6.28 6.67 13.76
C GLY A 198 -6.04 6.64 12.25
N TYR A 199 -6.21 7.77 11.58
CA TYR A 199 -5.97 7.94 10.14
C TYR A 199 -5.11 9.17 9.86
N THR A 200 -4.56 9.19 8.65
CA THR A 200 -3.87 10.32 8.05
C THR A 200 -4.23 10.44 6.56
N GLY A 201 -3.63 11.39 5.85
CA GLY A 201 -3.69 11.55 4.41
C GLY A 201 -2.45 12.28 3.91
N ILE A 202 -2.10 12.11 2.65
CA ILE A 202 -0.90 12.75 2.06
C ILE A 202 -1.03 14.27 2.08
N ASP A 203 -2.22 14.82 1.84
CA ASP A 203 -2.54 16.24 1.93
C ASP A 203 -2.22 16.82 3.32
N ARG A 204 -2.63 16.12 4.37
CA ARG A 204 -2.39 16.50 5.78
C ARG A 204 -0.91 16.42 6.16
N LEU A 205 -0.25 15.33 5.76
CA LEU A 205 1.18 15.13 6.01
C LEU A 205 2.01 16.19 5.28
N LEU A 206 1.67 16.51 4.03
CA LEU A 206 2.35 17.53 3.24
C LEU A 206 2.20 18.93 3.87
N THR A 207 0.97 19.29 4.28
CA THR A 207 0.69 20.56 4.97
C THR A 207 1.50 20.68 6.25
N TYR A 208 1.51 19.63 7.07
CA TYR A 208 2.31 19.60 8.29
C TYR A 208 3.81 19.66 8.01
N SER A 209 4.30 18.88 7.05
CA SER A 209 5.73 18.84 6.71
C SER A 209 6.22 20.20 6.22
N LYS A 210 5.43 20.93 5.41
CA LYS A 210 5.72 22.30 4.99
C LYS A 210 5.78 23.25 6.18
N SER A 211 4.85 23.15 7.13
CA SER A 211 4.83 24.01 8.33
C SER A 211 6.02 23.77 9.28
N LYS A 212 6.69 22.63 9.15
CA LYS A 212 7.88 22.26 9.94
C LYS A 212 9.18 22.33 9.15
N ASN A 213 9.14 22.86 7.93
CA ASN A 213 10.29 22.96 7.03
C ASN A 213 11.00 21.62 6.82
N HIS A 214 10.25 20.50 6.79
CA HIS A 214 10.83 19.21 6.47
C HIS A 214 11.32 19.21 5.03
N ARG A 215 12.48 18.58 4.77
CA ARG A 215 12.93 18.31 3.40
C ARG A 215 11.91 17.43 2.68
N LEU A 216 11.39 17.87 1.54
CA LEU A 216 10.35 17.21 0.76
C LEU A 216 10.89 16.55 -0.52
N THR A 217 12.19 16.65 -0.77
CA THR A 217 12.85 16.10 -1.96
C THR A 217 13.89 15.07 -1.58
N THR A 218 14.16 14.12 -2.48
CA THR A 218 15.21 13.11 -2.34
C THR A 218 15.75 12.68 -3.69
N ASP A 219 17.02 12.34 -3.73
CA ASP A 219 17.66 11.66 -4.86
C ASP A 219 17.74 10.13 -4.65
N THR A 220 17.34 9.65 -3.47
CA THR A 220 17.33 8.23 -3.14
C THR A 220 16.25 7.50 -3.94
N LYS A 221 16.64 6.50 -4.69
CA LYS A 221 15.73 5.58 -5.37
C LYS A 221 15.21 4.53 -4.38
N PRO A 222 13.99 3.98 -4.54
CA PRO A 222 13.55 2.80 -3.80
C PRO A 222 14.52 1.62 -4.01
N PRO A 223 14.63 0.67 -3.04
CA PRO A 223 15.54 -0.48 -3.14
C PRO A 223 15.05 -1.56 -4.11
N PHE A 224 14.27 -1.17 -5.11
CA PHE A 224 13.75 -2.06 -6.14
C PHE A 224 14.23 -1.62 -7.52
N LYS A 225 14.64 -2.61 -8.34
CA LYS A 225 14.90 -2.40 -9.75
C LYS A 225 13.66 -2.81 -10.54
N TYR A 226 12.95 -1.84 -11.08
CA TYR A 226 11.78 -2.09 -11.91
C TYR A 226 12.18 -2.48 -13.33
N SER A 227 11.41 -3.40 -13.91
CA SER A 227 11.49 -3.74 -15.33
C SER A 227 10.43 -2.94 -16.10
N TYR A 228 10.81 -2.43 -17.26
CA TYR A 228 9.86 -1.85 -18.22
C TYR A 228 9.13 -2.91 -19.03
N GLU A 229 9.71 -4.11 -19.11
CA GLU A 229 9.10 -5.27 -19.75
C GLU A 229 8.42 -6.17 -18.71
N ASP A 230 7.39 -6.93 -19.14
CA ASP A 230 6.72 -7.86 -18.23
C ASP A 230 7.68 -8.99 -17.83
N VAL A 231 7.97 -9.10 -16.56
CA VAL A 231 8.81 -10.16 -15.99
C VAL A 231 7.96 -11.42 -15.88
N ASP A 232 8.21 -12.37 -16.78
CA ASP A 232 7.61 -13.70 -16.75
C ASP A 232 8.59 -14.71 -16.17
N LEU A 233 8.25 -15.30 -15.04
CA LEU A 233 9.05 -16.34 -14.40
C LEU A 233 8.71 -17.76 -14.85
N SER A 234 7.69 -17.96 -15.71
CA SER A 234 7.15 -19.30 -16.04
C SER A 234 8.18 -20.24 -16.65
N SER A 235 9.11 -19.71 -17.43
CA SER A 235 10.20 -20.47 -18.08
C SER A 235 11.53 -20.40 -17.32
N ALA A 236 11.62 -19.66 -16.20
CA ALA A 236 12.86 -19.49 -15.47
C ALA A 236 13.25 -20.76 -14.72
N SER A 237 14.55 -21.09 -14.73
CA SER A 237 15.08 -22.23 -13.96
C SER A 237 14.75 -22.08 -12.47
N GLY A 238 14.20 -23.14 -11.87
CA GLY A 238 13.79 -23.16 -10.46
C GLY A 238 12.49 -22.40 -10.17
N ALA A 239 11.75 -21.95 -11.18
CA ALA A 239 10.44 -21.36 -10.99
C ALA A 239 9.41 -22.42 -10.58
N ILE A 240 8.53 -22.06 -9.64
CA ILE A 240 7.42 -22.89 -9.19
C ILE A 240 6.11 -22.13 -9.37
N LYS A 241 5.01 -22.84 -9.63
CA LYS A 241 3.67 -22.22 -9.65
C LYS A 241 3.35 -21.59 -8.29
N ALA A 242 2.75 -20.42 -8.33
CA ALA A 242 2.44 -19.61 -7.16
C ALA A 242 1.05 -18.96 -7.27
N ASN A 243 0.02 -19.79 -7.47
CA ASN A 243 -1.36 -19.30 -7.52
C ASN A 243 -1.89 -18.91 -6.12
N THR A 244 -1.37 -19.57 -5.08
CA THR A 244 -1.75 -19.27 -3.70
C THR A 244 -0.53 -19.26 -2.80
N ILE A 245 -0.30 -18.14 -2.12
CA ILE A 245 0.78 -17.99 -1.16
C ILE A 245 0.16 -17.82 0.22
N THR A 246 0.55 -18.66 1.20
CA THR A 246 0.04 -18.59 2.58
C THR A 246 1.17 -18.39 3.58
N LEU A 247 1.10 -17.28 4.33
CA LEU A 247 1.99 -16.95 5.43
C LEU A 247 1.25 -17.08 6.76
N LYS A 248 1.59 -18.12 7.54
CA LYS A 248 1.01 -18.34 8.87
C LYS A 248 1.88 -17.70 9.95
N TYR A 249 1.48 -16.53 10.45
CA TYR A 249 2.16 -15.87 11.57
C TYR A 249 1.88 -16.57 12.90
N SER A 250 0.66 -17.07 13.08
CA SER A 250 0.24 -17.91 14.23
C SER A 250 -0.90 -18.86 13.84
N GLY A 251 -1.43 -19.62 14.80
CA GLY A 251 -2.60 -20.48 14.59
C GLY A 251 -3.86 -19.70 14.20
N SER A 252 -3.97 -18.44 14.68
CA SER A 252 -5.14 -17.58 14.46
C SER A 252 -4.91 -16.44 13.49
N TYR A 253 -3.68 -16.28 12.94
CA TYR A 253 -3.35 -15.18 12.06
C TYR A 253 -2.57 -15.64 10.83
N SER A 254 -3.21 -15.56 9.68
CA SER A 254 -2.59 -15.87 8.39
C SER A 254 -2.92 -14.83 7.32
N LEU A 255 -1.95 -14.59 6.44
CA LEU A 255 -2.14 -13.83 5.22
C LEU A 255 -2.11 -14.79 4.04
N VAL A 256 -2.99 -14.54 3.09
CA VAL A 256 -3.05 -15.32 1.86
C VAL A 256 -3.08 -14.34 0.69
N TYR A 257 -2.29 -14.64 -0.34
CA TYR A 257 -2.31 -13.96 -1.61
C TYR A 257 -2.77 -14.97 -2.67
N GLU A 258 -3.84 -14.63 -3.39
CA GLU A 258 -4.37 -15.46 -4.48
C GLU A 258 -4.18 -14.75 -5.82
N TYR A 259 -3.58 -15.43 -6.76
CA TYR A 259 -3.32 -14.90 -8.09
C TYR A 259 -4.61 -14.83 -8.91
N ASN A 260 -4.89 -13.66 -9.42
CA ASN A 260 -5.97 -13.41 -10.37
C ASN A 260 -5.34 -13.27 -11.77
N SER A 261 -5.51 -14.28 -12.62
CA SER A 261 -4.92 -14.32 -13.96
C SER A 261 -5.44 -13.24 -14.91
N SER A 262 -6.69 -12.78 -14.70
CA SER A 262 -7.29 -11.72 -15.54
C SER A 262 -6.65 -10.36 -15.29
N THR A 263 -6.29 -10.06 -14.03
CA THR A 263 -5.63 -8.80 -13.65
C THR A 263 -4.11 -8.94 -13.56
N LYS A 264 -3.58 -10.16 -13.60
CA LYS A 264 -2.18 -10.49 -13.33
C LYS A 264 -1.69 -9.94 -11.99
N ARG A 265 -2.54 -9.94 -10.97
CA ARG A 265 -2.27 -9.41 -9.63
C ARG A 265 -2.63 -10.43 -8.56
N TYR A 266 -2.09 -10.27 -7.36
CA TYR A 266 -2.38 -11.10 -6.21
C TYR A 266 -3.33 -10.37 -5.27
N GLU A 267 -4.53 -10.93 -5.07
CA GLU A 267 -5.52 -10.44 -4.13
C GLU A 267 -5.14 -10.85 -2.70
N ARG A 268 -5.13 -9.89 -1.79
CA ARG A 268 -4.78 -10.12 -0.40
C ARG A 268 -5.99 -10.58 0.41
N LYS A 269 -5.79 -11.61 1.23
CA LYS A 269 -6.78 -12.13 2.18
C LYS A 269 -6.18 -12.19 3.59
N TYR A 270 -7.01 -12.00 4.58
CA TYR A 270 -6.70 -12.21 5.99
C TYR A 270 -7.57 -13.35 6.52
N ASN A 271 -6.95 -14.39 7.10
CA ASN A 271 -7.64 -15.60 7.54
C ASN A 271 -8.66 -16.11 6.50
N LYS A 272 -8.23 -16.19 5.24
CA LYS A 272 -9.03 -16.59 4.07
C LYS A 272 -10.18 -15.65 3.68
N LYS A 273 -10.41 -14.54 4.40
CA LYS A 273 -11.39 -13.51 4.04
C LYS A 273 -10.75 -12.47 3.14
N VAL A 274 -11.44 -12.09 2.06
CA VAL A 274 -10.99 -11.04 1.16
C VAL A 274 -10.77 -9.74 1.95
N HIS A 275 -9.61 -9.15 1.78
CA HIS A 275 -9.23 -7.91 2.46
C HIS A 275 -9.49 -6.71 1.53
N LYS A 276 -10.38 -5.83 1.96
CA LYS A 276 -10.83 -4.68 1.16
C LYS A 276 -10.49 -3.37 1.84
N ASP A 277 -10.18 -2.40 1.03
CA ASP A 277 -10.13 -1.01 1.44
C ASP A 277 -11.50 -0.55 1.92
N TYR A 278 -11.57 -0.11 3.15
CA TYR A 278 -12.82 0.32 3.78
C TYR A 278 -13.44 1.53 3.07
N PHE A 279 -12.62 2.44 2.57
CA PHE A 279 -13.08 3.69 1.98
C PHE A 279 -13.51 3.55 0.53
N THR A 280 -12.78 2.76 -0.26
CA THR A 280 -13.04 2.59 -1.69
C THR A 280 -13.79 1.30 -2.03
N GLY A 281 -13.85 0.34 -1.11
CA GLY A 281 -14.41 -1.00 -1.33
C GLY A 281 -13.55 -1.91 -2.22
N LYS A 282 -12.44 -1.42 -2.79
CA LYS A 282 -11.55 -2.19 -3.65
C LYS A 282 -10.79 -3.26 -2.85
N VAL A 283 -10.55 -4.41 -3.45
CA VAL A 283 -9.68 -5.45 -2.86
C VAL A 283 -8.26 -4.90 -2.78
N PHE A 284 -7.56 -5.17 -1.67
CA PHE A 284 -6.13 -4.93 -1.60
C PHE A 284 -5.41 -5.98 -2.41
N ASP A 285 -4.62 -5.53 -3.36
CA ASP A 285 -3.88 -6.39 -4.28
C ASP A 285 -2.45 -5.90 -4.54
N THR A 286 -1.64 -6.76 -5.12
CA THR A 286 -0.26 -6.42 -5.48
C THR A 286 0.17 -7.11 -6.76
N LYS A 287 1.06 -6.44 -7.52
CA LYS A 287 1.70 -7.02 -8.71
C LYS A 287 2.86 -7.93 -8.33
N ASN A 288 3.60 -7.55 -7.28
CA ASN A 288 4.82 -8.22 -6.86
C ASN A 288 4.75 -8.61 -5.40
N ILE A 289 5.27 -9.77 -5.06
CA ILE A 289 5.45 -10.21 -3.67
C ILE A 289 6.93 -10.60 -3.50
N ILE A 290 7.54 -10.08 -2.44
CA ILE A 290 8.84 -10.54 -1.96
C ILE A 290 8.63 -11.15 -0.58
N ILE A 291 9.23 -12.30 -0.34
CA ILE A 291 9.28 -12.92 0.98
C ILE A 291 10.73 -12.94 1.42
N GLU A 292 11.03 -12.33 2.54
CA GLU A 292 12.33 -12.38 3.20
C GLU A 292 12.27 -13.29 4.41
N TYR A 293 13.05 -14.37 4.42
CA TYR A 293 13.24 -15.15 5.63
C TYR A 293 14.24 -14.46 6.54
N VAL A 294 13.75 -14.01 7.70
CA VAL A 294 14.52 -13.27 8.70
C VAL A 294 14.59 -14.00 10.03
N LYS A 295 15.61 -13.75 10.82
CA LYS A 295 15.67 -14.21 12.20
C LYS A 295 14.77 -13.30 13.04
N VAL A 296 13.81 -13.92 13.76
CA VAL A 296 12.94 -13.25 14.71
C VAL A 296 13.31 -13.73 16.11
N GLY A 297 13.61 -12.79 16.98
CA GLY A 297 13.88 -13.00 18.39
C GLY A 297 13.00 -12.12 19.27
N THR A 298 13.42 -11.88 20.50
CA THR A 298 12.76 -10.99 21.46
C THR A 298 13.78 -10.07 22.13
N VAL A 299 13.31 -8.89 22.52
CA VAL A 299 14.08 -7.96 23.36
C VAL A 299 13.79 -8.32 24.82
N ALA A 300 14.78 -8.84 25.53
CA ALA A 300 14.59 -9.35 26.88
C ALA A 300 14.24 -8.24 27.91
N GLU A 301 14.78 -7.04 27.71
CA GLU A 301 14.70 -5.93 28.67
C GLU A 301 13.36 -5.18 28.62
N TYR A 302 12.59 -5.32 27.55
CA TYR A 302 11.38 -4.54 27.34
C TYR A 302 10.17 -5.42 27.09
N LYS A 303 9.06 -5.09 27.78
CA LYS A 303 7.79 -5.78 27.66
C LYS A 303 6.68 -4.78 27.30
N ASP A 304 5.64 -5.28 26.65
CA ASP A 304 4.40 -4.54 26.44
C ASP A 304 3.56 -4.48 27.75
N ALA A 305 2.43 -3.78 27.70
CA ALA A 305 1.53 -3.64 28.84
C ALA A 305 0.94 -4.98 29.31
N ALA A 306 0.95 -6.03 28.48
CA ALA A 306 0.51 -7.37 28.82
C ALA A 306 1.65 -8.26 29.38
N GLY A 307 2.85 -7.69 29.54
CA GLY A 307 4.02 -8.43 30.01
C GLY A 307 4.73 -9.28 28.96
N THR A 308 4.36 -9.14 27.67
CA THR A 308 4.97 -9.88 26.56
C THR A 308 6.24 -9.13 26.09
N ASN A 309 7.34 -9.85 25.93
CA ASN A 309 8.56 -9.28 25.37
C ASN A 309 8.32 -8.79 23.94
N TYR A 310 8.85 -7.60 23.61
CA TYR A 310 8.82 -7.11 22.24
C TYR A 310 9.63 -8.02 21.31
N LEU A 311 9.13 -8.20 20.08
CA LEU A 311 9.88 -8.92 19.07
C LEU A 311 11.09 -8.10 18.60
N ASP A 312 12.15 -8.81 18.23
CA ASP A 312 13.28 -8.26 17.51
C ASP A 312 13.44 -8.99 16.17
N ILE A 313 13.78 -8.23 15.13
CA ILE A 313 14.01 -8.74 13.78
C ILE A 313 15.43 -8.34 13.38
N THR A 314 16.22 -9.30 12.91
CA THR A 314 17.53 -9.01 12.36
C THR A 314 17.37 -8.13 11.11
N VAL A 315 17.77 -6.87 11.21
CA VAL A 315 17.62 -5.88 10.13
C VAL A 315 18.76 -5.96 9.12
N ALA A 316 20.00 -6.19 9.58
CA ALA A 316 21.18 -6.29 8.73
C ALA A 316 21.64 -7.75 8.60
N GLY A 317 22.19 -8.12 7.44
CA GLY A 317 22.68 -9.46 7.15
C GLY A 317 22.23 -9.93 5.77
N SER A 318 22.10 -11.23 5.62
CA SER A 318 21.63 -11.86 4.40
C SER A 318 20.74 -13.06 4.71
N GLY A 319 19.92 -13.44 3.73
CA GLY A 319 19.04 -14.58 3.86
C GLY A 319 18.47 -15.03 2.53
N LYS A 320 17.68 -16.09 2.57
CA LYS A 320 16.90 -16.58 1.44
C LYS A 320 15.51 -15.95 1.42
N GLY A 321 14.84 -16.07 0.29
CA GLY A 321 13.48 -15.63 0.10
C GLY A 321 12.90 -16.08 -1.21
N TYR A 322 11.79 -15.44 -1.58
CA TYR A 322 11.13 -15.65 -2.87
C TYR A 322 10.76 -14.31 -3.48
N TYR A 323 10.96 -14.19 -4.79
CA TYR A 323 10.27 -13.19 -5.61
C TYR A 323 9.12 -13.88 -6.35
N ILE A 324 7.94 -13.27 -6.32
CA ILE A 324 6.69 -13.85 -6.82
C ILE A 324 5.96 -12.81 -7.66
N THR A 325 5.64 -13.17 -8.89
CA THR A 325 4.88 -12.35 -9.84
C THR A 325 4.24 -13.23 -10.91
N ASN A 326 3.17 -12.76 -11.54
CA ASN A 326 2.53 -13.42 -12.70
C ASN A 326 2.20 -14.91 -12.50
N GLY A 327 1.84 -15.33 -11.27
CA GLY A 327 1.47 -16.71 -10.96
C GLY A 327 2.66 -17.66 -10.72
N TYR A 328 3.89 -17.14 -10.67
CA TYR A 328 5.11 -17.92 -10.44
C TYR A 328 5.98 -17.31 -9.35
N ALA A 329 6.75 -18.16 -8.67
CA ALA A 329 7.74 -17.79 -7.66
C ALA A 329 9.12 -18.34 -8.06
N ARG A 330 10.16 -17.60 -7.72
CA ARG A 330 11.56 -18.03 -7.85
C ARG A 330 12.32 -17.69 -6.57
N GLU A 331 13.21 -18.60 -6.15
CA GLU A 331 14.06 -18.36 -4.99
C GLU A 331 15.02 -17.19 -5.23
N ILE A 332 15.22 -16.40 -4.18
CA ILE A 332 16.14 -15.26 -4.15
C ILE A 332 16.99 -15.28 -2.89
N THR A 333 18.04 -14.48 -2.90
CA THR A 333 18.75 -14.03 -1.71
C THR A 333 18.51 -12.55 -1.52
N TRP A 334 18.45 -12.13 -0.26
CA TRP A 334 18.47 -10.73 0.12
C TRP A 334 19.73 -10.44 0.92
N THR A 335 20.27 -9.22 0.78
CA THR A 335 21.42 -8.73 1.54
C THR A 335 21.17 -7.27 1.94
N LYS A 336 21.37 -6.97 3.21
CA LYS A 336 21.38 -5.63 3.78
C LYS A 336 22.64 -5.52 4.63
N GLU A 337 23.70 -4.91 4.10
CA GLU A 337 25.05 -4.91 4.72
C GLU A 337 25.06 -4.30 6.11
N THR A 338 24.37 -3.19 6.28
CA THR A 338 24.21 -2.50 7.57
C THR A 338 22.73 -2.16 7.77
N LYS A 339 22.37 -1.79 8.99
CA LYS A 339 21.01 -1.32 9.28
C LYS A 339 20.60 -0.11 8.42
N LYS A 340 21.57 0.67 7.91
CA LYS A 340 21.34 1.88 7.10
C LYS A 340 21.44 1.66 5.59
N SER A 341 21.99 0.53 5.16
CA SER A 341 22.10 0.20 3.71
C SER A 341 20.73 -0.10 3.13
N GLN A 342 20.59 0.04 1.82
CA GLN A 342 19.44 -0.50 1.09
C GLN A 342 19.54 -2.03 0.98
N THR A 343 18.38 -2.68 0.95
CA THR A 343 18.28 -4.12 0.71
C THR A 343 18.50 -4.42 -0.78
N VAL A 344 19.31 -5.42 -1.07
CA VAL A 344 19.61 -5.88 -2.44
C VAL A 344 19.06 -7.29 -2.61
N TYR A 345 18.35 -7.52 -3.71
CA TYR A 345 17.75 -8.81 -4.05
C TYR A 345 18.44 -9.42 -5.27
N LYS A 346 18.85 -10.69 -5.19
CA LYS A 346 19.46 -11.43 -6.29
C LYS A 346 18.83 -12.81 -6.41
N TYR A 347 18.76 -13.33 -7.63
CA TYR A 347 18.48 -14.75 -7.85
C TYR A 347 19.66 -15.60 -7.40
N LEU A 348 19.47 -16.92 -7.27
CA LEU A 348 20.53 -17.83 -6.83
C LEU A 348 21.73 -17.91 -7.80
N ASP A 349 21.51 -17.54 -9.06
CA ASP A 349 22.57 -17.42 -10.08
C ASP A 349 23.39 -16.12 -9.98
N GLY A 350 23.05 -15.26 -9.01
CA GLY A 350 23.72 -13.98 -8.77
C GLY A 350 23.16 -12.81 -9.57
N SER A 351 22.28 -13.05 -10.54
CA SER A 351 21.62 -11.97 -11.29
C SER A 351 20.68 -11.15 -10.42
N GLU A 352 20.57 -9.85 -10.71
CA GLU A 352 19.70 -8.95 -9.94
C GLU A 352 18.22 -9.24 -10.21
N VAL A 353 17.40 -9.14 -9.16
CA VAL A 353 15.96 -9.23 -9.28
C VAL A 353 15.41 -7.92 -9.84
N LYS A 354 14.85 -7.98 -11.04
CA LYS A 354 13.99 -6.91 -11.58
C LYS A 354 12.55 -7.27 -11.30
N ILE A 355 11.79 -6.33 -10.71
CA ILE A 355 10.38 -6.53 -10.41
C ILE A 355 9.50 -5.89 -11.48
N ASN A 356 8.29 -6.42 -11.67
CA ASN A 356 7.30 -5.86 -12.59
C ASN A 356 6.88 -4.45 -12.18
N ASP A 357 6.56 -3.61 -13.14
CA ASP A 357 5.89 -2.33 -12.89
C ASP A 357 4.57 -2.56 -12.13
N GLY A 358 4.50 -2.02 -10.93
CA GLY A 358 3.38 -2.18 -10.01
C GLY A 358 3.86 -2.16 -8.56
N ASN A 359 2.91 -2.17 -7.63
CA ASN A 359 3.22 -2.20 -6.22
C ASN A 359 3.84 -3.54 -5.78
N VAL A 360 4.60 -3.50 -4.68
CA VAL A 360 5.24 -4.67 -4.08
C VAL A 360 4.87 -4.83 -2.61
N TYR A 361 4.51 -6.05 -2.21
CA TYR A 361 4.41 -6.43 -0.80
C TYR A 361 5.64 -7.23 -0.40
N VAL A 362 6.44 -6.68 0.51
CA VAL A 362 7.60 -7.35 1.11
C VAL A 362 7.19 -7.94 2.46
N ASN A 363 7.20 -9.25 2.57
CA ASN A 363 6.79 -9.96 3.79
C ASN A 363 8.03 -10.49 4.51
N PHE A 364 8.36 -9.90 5.66
CA PHE A 364 9.39 -10.41 6.55
C PHE A 364 8.84 -11.59 7.33
N PHE A 365 9.38 -12.76 7.08
CA PHE A 365 8.82 -14.00 7.63
C PHE A 365 9.86 -14.75 8.44
N ASN A 366 9.46 -15.26 9.61
CA ASN A 366 10.40 -15.95 10.49
C ASN A 366 11.00 -17.18 9.78
N LYS A 367 12.34 -17.24 9.67
CA LYS A 367 13.07 -18.33 9.02
C LYS A 367 12.83 -19.72 9.63
N SER A 368 12.28 -19.79 10.84
CA SER A 368 11.88 -21.06 11.48
C SER A 368 10.51 -21.59 11.02
N LYS A 369 9.81 -20.83 10.16
CA LYS A 369 8.50 -21.17 9.63
C LYS A 369 8.58 -21.37 8.12
N THR A 370 7.65 -22.14 7.58
CA THR A 370 7.56 -22.42 6.14
C THR A 370 6.39 -21.65 5.52
N VAL A 371 6.65 -20.96 4.42
CA VAL A 371 5.61 -20.41 3.55
C VAL A 371 5.05 -21.51 2.69
N SER A 372 3.73 -21.56 2.52
CA SER A 372 3.10 -22.45 1.53
C SER A 372 2.92 -21.69 0.22
N ILE A 373 3.51 -22.18 -0.86
CA ILE A 373 3.37 -21.70 -2.23
C ILE A 373 2.78 -22.85 -3.05
N LYS A 374 1.65 -22.60 -3.77
CA LYS A 374 0.90 -23.60 -4.55
C LYS A 374 0.44 -23.03 -5.87
#